data_6f306e3cbe9b7710c950ddb811f76d08
#
_entry.id   6f306e3cbe9b7710c950ddb811f76d08
#
_cell.length_a   1.000
_cell.length_b   1.000
_cell.length_c   1.000
_cell.angle_alpha   90.00
_cell.angle_beta   90.00
_cell.angle_gamma   90.00
#
_symmetry.space_group_name_H-M   'P 1'
#
loop_
_entity.id
_entity.type
_entity.pdbx_description
1 polymer ?
#
loop_
_entity_poly.entity_id
_entity_poly.type
_entity_poly.pdbx_seq_one_letter_code
_entity_poly.pdbx_strand_id
1 'polypeptide(L)'
;GRGAGGAATPALVLWRARVGPPPPPPPPPLQIQGYASLWGVADLNGDVVQAGAFADSLAKTGAEGVRMLNQHDGRAPVGVWDEVREDERGLFVRGRIEDWSPEARFAAALSRARAMDGLSIGYRTARARRQGRLRVLSGVELWEVSLVTFPMLPGARFRVSGV
;
A
#
# COMPACT_ATOMS: atom_id res chain seq x y z
N GLY A 1 12.35 -63.80 36.68
CA GLY A 1 11.93 -62.46 36.59
C GLY A 1 12.94 -61.59 35.84
N ARG A 2 12.57 -61.09 34.65
CA ARG A 2 13.44 -60.16 33.91
C ARG A 2 12.70 -58.84 33.76
N GLY A 3 13.17 -57.81 34.47
CA GLY A 3 12.69 -56.47 34.32
C GLY A 3 13.14 -55.90 32.98
N ALA A 4 12.21 -55.63 32.12
CA ALA A 4 12.47 -54.84 30.94
C ALA A 4 12.55 -53.41 31.38
N GLY A 5 13.77 -52.88 31.49
CA GLY A 5 14.00 -51.45 31.64
C GLY A 5 13.57 -50.75 30.37
N GLY A 6 12.43 -50.07 30.42
CA GLY A 6 11.99 -49.21 29.35
C GLY A 6 12.94 -48.04 29.23
N ALA A 7 13.79 -48.06 28.20
CA ALA A 7 14.63 -46.93 27.89
C ALA A 7 13.76 -45.72 27.50
N ALA A 8 13.79 -44.68 28.30
CA ALA A 8 13.18 -43.41 27.95
C ALA A 8 13.69 -42.98 26.58
N THR A 9 12.79 -42.69 25.67
CA THR A 9 13.08 -42.39 24.29
C THR A 9 13.94 -41.09 24.19
N PRO A 10 15.15 -41.16 23.63
CA PRO A 10 16.04 -39.97 23.56
C PRO A 10 15.50 -38.82 22.73
N ALA A 11 14.44 -39.06 21.96
CA ALA A 11 13.85 -38.06 21.05
C ALA A 11 13.31 -36.83 21.76
N LEU A 12 12.73 -36.96 22.96
CA LEU A 12 12.17 -35.82 23.70
C LEU A 12 13.26 -34.91 24.27
N VAL A 13 14.40 -35.48 24.67
CA VAL A 13 15.55 -34.72 25.21
C VAL A 13 16.25 -33.96 24.10
N LEU A 14 16.39 -34.55 22.90
CA LEU A 14 16.98 -33.91 21.74
C LEU A 14 16.13 -32.76 21.20
N TRP A 15 14.80 -32.89 21.31
CA TRP A 15 13.90 -31.81 20.89
C TRP A 15 14.02 -30.58 21.79
N ARG A 16 14.11 -30.77 23.12
CA ARG A 16 14.29 -29.68 24.07
C ARG A 16 15.63 -28.96 23.90
N ALA A 17 16.69 -29.67 23.55
CA ALA A 17 18.00 -29.10 23.34
C ALA A 17 18.11 -28.21 22.08
N ARG A 18 17.14 -28.33 21.18
CA ARG A 18 17.07 -27.55 19.92
C ARG A 18 16.17 -26.31 20.02
N VAL A 19 15.45 -26.13 21.13
CA VAL A 19 14.62 -24.93 21.34
C VAL A 19 15.56 -23.82 21.82
N GLY A 20 16.02 -23.02 20.87
CA GLY A 20 16.77 -21.81 21.17
C GLY A 20 15.85 -20.71 21.71
N PRO A 21 16.37 -19.51 21.92
CA PRO A 21 15.54 -18.37 22.30
C PRO A 21 14.46 -18.15 21.24
N PRO A 22 13.28 -17.63 21.62
CA PRO A 22 12.24 -17.35 20.64
C PRO A 22 12.77 -16.40 19.57
N PRO A 23 12.31 -16.55 18.30
CA PRO A 23 12.72 -15.62 17.25
C PRO A 23 12.34 -14.19 17.65
N PRO A 24 13.11 -13.19 17.21
CA PRO A 24 12.73 -11.80 17.47
C PRO A 24 11.34 -11.53 16.87
N PRO A 25 10.56 -10.62 17.47
CA PRO A 25 9.28 -10.25 16.88
C PRO A 25 9.47 -9.74 15.46
N PRO A 26 8.50 -9.95 14.55
CA PRO A 26 8.59 -9.42 13.20
C PRO A 26 8.73 -7.89 13.26
N PRO A 27 9.45 -7.28 12.32
CA PRO A 27 9.54 -5.83 12.26
C PRO A 27 8.14 -5.24 12.09
N PRO A 28 7.88 -4.03 12.67
CA PRO A 28 6.59 -3.38 12.47
C PRO A 28 6.36 -3.07 10.98
N PRO A 29 5.09 -3.01 10.53
CA PRO A 29 4.78 -2.59 9.17
C PRO A 29 5.37 -1.21 8.86
N LEU A 30 5.76 -1.01 7.62
CA LEU A 30 6.36 0.24 7.18
C LEU A 30 5.27 1.28 6.94
N GLN A 31 5.27 2.36 7.74
CA GLN A 31 4.33 3.46 7.58
C GLN A 31 4.74 4.37 6.44
N ILE A 32 3.80 4.70 5.57
CA ILE A 32 3.99 5.60 4.43
C ILE A 32 2.86 6.61 4.36
N GLN A 33 3.14 7.78 3.79
CA GLN A 33 2.13 8.80 3.53
C GLN A 33 2.53 9.71 2.38
N GLY A 34 1.55 10.31 1.74
CA GLY A 34 1.76 11.25 0.66
C GLY A 34 0.48 11.65 -0.04
N TYR A 35 0.62 12.36 -1.15
CA TYR A 35 -0.51 12.74 -2.00
C TYR A 35 -0.56 11.86 -3.23
N ALA A 36 -1.66 11.15 -3.40
CA ALA A 36 -1.90 10.31 -4.56
C ALA A 36 -2.46 11.09 -5.75
N SER A 37 -3.00 12.27 -5.50
CA SER A 37 -3.50 13.19 -6.52
C SER A 37 -3.34 14.62 -6.01
N LEU A 38 -3.12 15.56 -6.93
CA LEU A 38 -3.00 16.98 -6.64
C LEU A 38 -4.02 17.73 -7.47
N TRP A 39 -4.84 18.60 -6.83
CA TRP A 39 -5.89 19.30 -7.53
C TRP A 39 -5.34 20.24 -8.62
N GLY A 40 -5.97 20.18 -9.77
CA GLY A 40 -5.68 21.12 -10.84
C GLY A 40 -4.36 20.89 -11.57
N VAL A 41 -3.64 19.81 -11.30
CA VAL A 41 -2.36 19.48 -11.96
C VAL A 41 -2.58 18.40 -12.98
N ALA A 42 -2.21 18.68 -14.24
CA ALA A 42 -2.34 17.69 -15.32
C ALA A 42 -1.32 16.57 -15.16
N ASP A 43 -1.79 15.33 -15.32
CA ASP A 43 -0.89 14.18 -15.41
C ASP A 43 -0.33 14.02 -16.82
N LEU A 44 0.48 12.99 -17.04
CA LEU A 44 1.13 12.74 -18.32
C LEU A 44 0.15 12.35 -19.43
N ASN A 45 -1.08 11.97 -19.09
CA ASN A 45 -2.15 11.67 -20.05
C ASN A 45 -3.04 12.89 -20.34
N GLY A 46 -2.79 14.02 -19.69
CA GLY A 46 -3.62 15.21 -19.84
C GLY A 46 -4.88 15.19 -18.98
N ASP A 47 -4.94 14.33 -17.97
CA ASP A 47 -6.04 14.29 -17.02
C ASP A 47 -5.75 15.20 -15.82
N VAL A 48 -6.76 15.97 -15.44
CA VAL A 48 -6.71 16.89 -14.30
C VAL A 48 -7.83 16.49 -13.34
N VAL A 49 -7.48 16.19 -12.10
CA VAL A 49 -8.48 15.86 -11.08
C VAL A 49 -8.85 17.13 -10.32
N GLN A 50 -10.12 17.39 -10.21
CA GLN A 50 -10.65 18.55 -9.51
C GLN A 50 -11.01 18.19 -8.07
N ALA A 51 -10.90 19.15 -7.16
CA ALA A 51 -11.30 18.96 -5.76
C ALA A 51 -12.76 18.49 -5.68
N GLY A 52 -13.02 17.51 -4.81
CA GLY A 52 -14.34 16.90 -4.68
C GLY A 52 -14.55 15.65 -5.55
N ALA A 53 -13.64 15.37 -6.49
CA ALA A 53 -13.81 14.25 -7.41
C ALA A 53 -13.90 12.88 -6.74
N PHE A 54 -13.26 12.71 -5.58
CA PHE A 54 -13.25 11.45 -4.84
C PHE A 54 -14.32 11.37 -3.73
N ALA A 55 -15.01 12.46 -3.45
CA ALA A 55 -15.87 12.58 -2.28
C ALA A 55 -16.97 11.51 -2.23
N ASP A 56 -17.70 11.30 -3.32
CA ASP A 56 -18.79 10.31 -3.37
C ASP A 56 -18.26 8.88 -3.22
N SER A 57 -17.14 8.58 -3.87
CA SER A 57 -16.51 7.27 -3.81
C SER A 57 -16.06 6.95 -2.38
N LEU A 58 -15.38 7.89 -1.72
CA LEU A 58 -14.90 7.70 -0.34
C LEU A 58 -16.06 7.62 0.67
N ALA A 59 -17.15 8.34 0.43
CA ALA A 59 -18.33 8.23 1.27
C ALA A 59 -18.95 6.84 1.24
N LYS A 60 -18.86 6.14 0.10
CA LYS A 60 -19.39 4.79 -0.06
C LYS A 60 -18.51 3.71 0.53
N THR A 61 -17.21 3.79 0.32
CA THR A 61 -16.28 2.70 0.62
C THR A 61 -15.33 2.99 1.77
N GLY A 62 -15.07 4.27 2.06
CA GLY A 62 -14.02 4.66 3.00
C GLY A 62 -12.62 4.24 2.51
N ALA A 63 -11.63 4.43 3.35
CA ALA A 63 -10.27 4.00 3.07
C ALA A 63 -10.17 2.48 2.88
N GLU A 64 -10.99 1.72 3.59
CA GLU A 64 -11.03 0.26 3.51
C GLU A 64 -11.37 -0.26 2.12
N GLY A 65 -12.14 0.50 1.34
CA GLY A 65 -12.48 0.12 -0.02
C GLY A 65 -11.40 0.39 -1.05
N VAL A 66 -10.30 1.05 -0.65
CA VAL A 66 -9.20 1.43 -1.54
C VAL A 66 -8.04 0.46 -1.31
N ARG A 67 -7.65 -0.28 -2.33
CA ARG A 67 -6.56 -1.26 -2.22
C ARG A 67 -5.20 -0.58 -2.34
N MET A 68 -4.20 -1.12 -1.61
CA MET A 68 -2.80 -0.76 -1.80
C MET A 68 -2.13 -1.85 -2.63
N LEU A 69 -1.81 -1.53 -3.87
CA LEU A 69 -1.20 -2.46 -4.80
C LEU A 69 0.24 -2.06 -5.13
N ASN A 70 0.98 -2.98 -5.72
CA ASN A 70 2.29 -2.71 -6.32
C ASN A 70 2.15 -2.63 -7.82
N GLN A 71 2.50 -1.48 -8.42
CA GLN A 71 2.48 -1.28 -9.88
C GLN A 71 1.14 -1.65 -10.53
N HIS A 72 0.02 -1.33 -9.87
CA HIS A 72 -1.34 -1.64 -10.34
C HIS A 72 -1.65 -3.13 -10.49
N ASP A 73 -0.86 -4.01 -9.89
CA ASP A 73 -1.10 -5.44 -9.96
C ASP A 73 -2.13 -5.88 -8.91
N GLY A 74 -3.35 -6.17 -9.35
CA GLY A 74 -4.44 -6.61 -8.48
C GLY A 74 -4.19 -7.95 -7.79
N ARG A 75 -3.16 -8.69 -8.20
CA ARG A 75 -2.76 -9.95 -7.55
C ARG A 75 -1.80 -9.72 -6.38
N ALA A 76 -1.29 -8.51 -6.23
CA ALA A 76 -0.25 -8.18 -5.26
C ALA A 76 -0.66 -7.00 -4.35
N PRO A 77 -1.67 -7.18 -3.48
CA PRO A 77 -1.88 -6.19 -2.41
C PRO A 77 -0.72 -6.28 -1.44
N VAL A 78 -0.12 -5.12 -1.16
CA VAL A 78 1.13 -5.05 -0.39
C VAL A 78 0.95 -4.41 0.99
N GLY A 79 -0.24 -3.91 1.26
CA GLY A 79 -0.53 -3.25 2.54
C GLY A 79 -1.97 -2.77 2.60
N VAL A 80 -2.22 -1.86 3.52
CA VAL A 80 -3.55 -1.26 3.69
C VAL A 80 -3.43 0.25 3.85
N TRP A 81 -4.43 0.96 3.34
CA TRP A 81 -4.58 2.39 3.57
C TRP A 81 -5.41 2.61 4.83
N ASP A 82 -4.82 3.28 5.82
CA ASP A 82 -5.51 3.63 7.07
C ASP A 82 -6.32 4.92 6.93
N GLU A 83 -5.86 5.81 6.05
CA GLU A 83 -6.50 7.09 5.80
C GLU A 83 -6.41 7.44 4.32
N VAL A 84 -7.54 7.78 3.73
CA VAL A 84 -7.66 8.30 2.38
C VAL A 84 -8.65 9.44 2.44
N ARG A 85 -8.19 10.67 2.25
CA ARG A 85 -9.05 11.85 2.37
C ARG A 85 -8.67 12.96 1.42
N GLU A 86 -9.65 13.73 1.05
CA GLU A 86 -9.42 14.99 0.34
C GLU A 86 -9.08 16.09 1.34
N ASP A 87 -8.07 16.89 1.02
CA ASP A 87 -7.78 18.13 1.71
C ASP A 87 -7.64 19.27 0.68
N GLU A 88 -7.16 20.43 1.11
CA GLU A 88 -7.02 21.60 0.23
C GLU A 88 -5.99 21.41 -0.89
N ARG A 89 -5.10 20.44 -0.76
CA ARG A 89 -4.01 20.20 -1.71
C ARG A 89 -4.32 19.06 -2.70
N GLY A 90 -4.97 18.04 -2.23
CA GLY A 90 -5.21 16.86 -3.06
C GLY A 90 -5.80 15.70 -2.29
N LEU A 91 -5.56 14.49 -2.79
CA LEU A 91 -5.93 13.24 -2.15
C LEU A 91 -4.77 12.76 -1.28
N PHE A 92 -4.90 12.99 0.02
CA PHE A 92 -3.93 12.53 1.01
C PHE A 92 -4.19 11.07 1.36
N VAL A 93 -3.11 10.28 1.42
CA VAL A 93 -3.16 8.89 1.83
C VAL A 93 -2.09 8.60 2.88
N ARG A 94 -2.44 7.77 3.85
CA ARG A 94 -1.54 7.25 4.87
C ARG A 94 -1.87 5.77 5.07
N GLY A 95 -0.84 4.95 5.09
CA GLY A 95 -1.02 3.53 5.24
C GLY A 95 0.25 2.81 5.65
N ARG A 96 0.24 1.51 5.54
CA ARG A 96 1.35 0.65 5.95
C ARG A 96 1.55 -0.47 4.95
N ILE A 97 2.82 -0.66 4.58
CA ILE A 97 3.23 -1.80 3.79
C ILE A 97 3.45 -2.96 4.76
N GLU A 98 2.78 -4.07 4.51
CA GLU A 98 2.84 -5.25 5.37
C GLU A 98 4.00 -6.18 4.94
N ASP A 99 4.22 -7.26 5.71
CA ASP A 99 5.26 -8.25 5.43
C ASP A 99 4.68 -9.62 5.02
N TRP A 100 3.45 -9.64 4.60
CA TRP A 100 2.67 -10.87 4.39
C TRP A 100 2.98 -11.65 3.12
N SER A 101 3.85 -11.13 2.27
CA SER A 101 4.22 -11.78 1.02
C SER A 101 5.62 -11.33 0.57
N PRO A 102 6.27 -12.09 -0.33
CA PRO A 102 7.52 -11.64 -0.94
C PRO A 102 7.37 -10.29 -1.65
N GLU A 103 6.25 -10.06 -2.34
CA GLU A 103 5.97 -8.81 -3.07
C GLU A 103 5.86 -7.64 -2.10
N ALA A 104 5.16 -7.81 -0.98
CA ALA A 104 5.01 -6.77 0.04
C ALA A 104 6.36 -6.43 0.68
N ARG A 105 7.16 -7.43 1.03
CA ARG A 105 8.50 -7.22 1.59
C ARG A 105 9.44 -6.53 0.61
N PHE A 106 9.35 -6.89 -0.68
CA PHE A 106 10.13 -6.24 -1.73
C PHE A 106 9.72 -4.78 -1.91
N ALA A 107 8.41 -4.51 -1.95
CA ALA A 107 7.89 -3.14 -2.01
C ALA A 107 8.37 -2.29 -0.84
N ALA A 108 8.37 -2.85 0.38
CA ALA A 108 8.89 -2.17 1.56
C ALA A 108 10.38 -1.86 1.43
N ALA A 109 11.18 -2.81 0.93
CA ALA A 109 12.61 -2.61 0.73
C ALA A 109 12.90 -1.50 -0.28
N LEU A 110 12.19 -1.49 -1.42
CA LEU A 110 12.32 -0.43 -2.43
C LEU A 110 11.92 0.94 -1.87
N SER A 111 10.88 0.98 -1.06
CA SER A 111 10.38 2.22 -0.44
C SER A 111 11.40 2.78 0.56
N ARG A 112 11.99 1.94 1.41
CA ARG A 112 13.05 2.35 2.34
C ARG A 112 14.27 2.89 1.61
N ALA A 113 14.64 2.26 0.50
CA ALA A 113 15.79 2.66 -0.32
C ALA A 113 15.50 3.87 -1.21
N ARG A 114 14.24 4.34 -1.24
CA ARG A 114 13.78 5.39 -2.16
C ARG A 114 13.96 5.03 -3.64
N ALA A 115 13.99 3.75 -3.93
CA ALA A 115 14.00 3.25 -5.31
C ALA A 115 12.59 3.26 -5.91
N MET A 116 11.57 3.35 -5.06
CA MET A 116 10.16 3.49 -5.45
C MET A 116 9.48 4.42 -4.45
N ASP A 117 9.00 5.56 -4.91
CA ASP A 117 8.35 6.57 -4.07
C ASP A 117 7.11 7.21 -4.72
N GLY A 118 6.65 6.69 -5.85
CA GLY A 118 5.51 7.22 -6.57
C GLY A 118 4.18 6.63 -6.11
N LEU A 119 3.13 7.43 -6.20
CA LEU A 119 1.75 7.02 -6.00
C LEU A 119 0.98 7.17 -7.31
N SER A 120 0.11 6.23 -7.61
CA SER A 120 -0.73 6.28 -8.80
C SER A 120 -2.10 5.72 -8.49
N ILE A 121 -3.15 6.44 -8.86
CA ILE A 121 -4.54 6.03 -8.62
C ILE A 121 -5.03 5.09 -9.72
N GLY A 122 -5.79 4.06 -9.31
CA GLY A 122 -6.58 3.24 -10.20
C GLY A 122 -8.06 3.53 -9.95
N TYR A 123 -8.79 3.89 -11.01
CA TYR A 123 -10.14 4.40 -10.86
C TYR A 123 -10.96 4.20 -12.13
N ARG A 124 -12.27 4.34 -11.98
CA ARG A 124 -13.19 4.48 -13.10
C ARG A 124 -13.70 5.92 -13.15
N THR A 125 -13.70 6.53 -14.33
CA THR A 125 -14.24 7.88 -14.51
C THR A 125 -15.76 7.85 -14.41
N ALA A 126 -16.32 8.64 -13.49
CA ALA A 126 -17.77 8.80 -13.35
C ALA A 126 -18.25 10.08 -14.06
N ARG A 127 -17.51 11.18 -13.94
CA ARG A 127 -17.82 12.45 -14.59
C ARG A 127 -16.53 13.12 -15.06
N ALA A 128 -16.54 13.56 -16.30
CA ALA A 128 -15.42 14.29 -16.89
C ALA A 128 -15.94 15.30 -17.92
N ARG A 129 -15.13 16.32 -18.18
CA ARG A 129 -15.37 17.28 -19.26
C ARG A 129 -14.05 17.59 -19.97
N ARG A 130 -14.13 17.95 -21.22
CA ARG A 130 -13.00 18.46 -21.98
C ARG A 130 -12.78 19.94 -21.69
N GLN A 131 -11.51 20.32 -21.54
CA GLN A 131 -11.09 21.70 -21.43
C GLN A 131 -9.80 21.86 -22.25
N GLY A 132 -9.96 22.26 -23.53
CA GLY A 132 -8.85 22.27 -24.46
C GLY A 132 -8.32 20.85 -24.70
N ARG A 133 -7.03 20.66 -24.47
CA ARG A 133 -6.38 19.34 -24.59
C ARG A 133 -6.49 18.50 -23.31
N LEU A 134 -7.02 19.09 -22.26
CA LEU A 134 -7.13 18.42 -20.96
C LEU A 134 -8.49 17.75 -20.81
N ARG A 135 -8.51 16.72 -20.02
CA ARG A 135 -9.72 16.09 -19.51
C ARG A 135 -9.83 16.37 -18.03
N VAL A 136 -10.84 17.09 -17.61
CA VAL A 136 -11.06 17.44 -16.20
C VAL A 136 -11.99 16.43 -15.58
N LEU A 137 -11.49 15.71 -14.59
CA LEU A 137 -12.24 14.69 -13.86
C LEU A 137 -12.91 15.34 -12.65
N SER A 138 -14.24 15.35 -12.63
CA SER A 138 -15.04 15.90 -11.54
C SER A 138 -15.69 14.84 -10.65
N GLY A 139 -15.68 13.58 -11.08
CA GLY A 139 -16.15 12.44 -10.31
C GLY A 139 -15.43 11.18 -10.74
N VAL A 140 -14.83 10.50 -9.79
CA VAL A 140 -14.14 9.22 -10.03
C VAL A 140 -14.52 8.22 -8.96
N GLU A 141 -14.58 6.96 -9.36
CA GLU A 141 -14.73 5.83 -8.46
C GLU A 141 -13.33 5.28 -8.20
N LEU A 142 -12.84 5.47 -6.99
CA LEU A 142 -11.47 5.10 -6.61
C LEU A 142 -11.43 3.63 -6.20
N TRP A 143 -10.60 2.84 -6.86
CA TRP A 143 -10.45 1.41 -6.58
C TRP A 143 -9.18 1.10 -5.80
N GLU A 144 -8.09 1.80 -6.14
CA GLU A 144 -6.81 1.51 -5.53
C GLU A 144 -5.88 2.73 -5.62
N VAL A 145 -4.89 2.76 -4.74
CA VAL A 145 -3.72 3.62 -4.86
C VAL A 145 -2.52 2.71 -4.80
N SER A 146 -1.76 2.69 -5.89
CA SER A 146 -0.58 1.84 -6.03
C SER A 146 0.70 2.58 -5.67
N LEU A 147 1.66 1.80 -5.20
CA LEU A 147 3.06 2.19 -5.13
C LEU A 147 3.66 1.92 -6.51
N VAL A 148 4.27 2.92 -7.11
CA VAL A 148 4.81 2.84 -8.47
C VAL A 148 6.20 3.47 -8.57
N THR A 149 6.99 3.00 -9.53
CA THR A 149 8.29 3.58 -9.83
C THR A 149 8.13 4.91 -10.57
N PHE A 150 7.21 4.96 -11.53
CA PHE A 150 6.99 6.13 -12.39
C PHE A 150 5.50 6.54 -12.33
N PRO A 151 5.14 7.47 -11.43
CA PRO A 151 3.75 7.89 -11.32
C PRO A 151 3.28 8.66 -12.56
N MET A 152 2.03 8.43 -12.95
CA MET A 152 1.41 9.15 -14.07
C MET A 152 1.31 10.65 -13.79
N LEU A 153 1.07 11.03 -12.55
CA LEU A 153 1.20 12.40 -12.05
C LEU A 153 2.56 12.51 -11.35
N PRO A 154 3.57 13.14 -11.96
CA PRO A 154 4.94 13.13 -11.42
C PRO A 154 5.07 13.64 -10.00
N GLY A 155 4.20 14.57 -9.58
CA GLY A 155 4.19 15.11 -8.22
C GLY A 155 3.53 14.21 -7.17
N ALA A 156 2.90 13.11 -7.57
CA ALA A 156 2.26 12.18 -6.64
C ALA A 156 3.31 11.26 -6.02
N ARG A 157 3.75 11.62 -4.82
CA ARG A 157 4.86 10.93 -4.13
C ARG A 157 4.50 10.60 -2.69
N PHE A 158 5.09 9.53 -2.18
CA PHE A 158 5.02 9.17 -0.76
C PHE A 158 6.39 9.20 -0.12
N ARG A 159 6.38 9.21 1.19
CA ARG A 159 7.57 9.07 2.02
C ARG A 159 7.31 8.05 3.12
N VAL A 160 8.38 7.47 3.63
CA VAL A 160 8.33 6.62 4.81
C VAL A 160 8.19 7.53 6.03
N SER A 161 7.18 7.28 6.86
CA SER A 161 6.90 8.06 8.06
C SER A 161 7.87 7.68 9.18
N GLY A 162 8.28 8.65 9.98
CA GLY A 162 9.15 8.41 11.14
C GLY A 162 10.63 8.28 10.81
N VAL A 163 11.02 8.63 9.59
CA VAL A 163 12.42 8.63 9.16
C VAL A 163 12.89 10.03 8.84
#